data_08854ee78aeea1fb7ab6a686e25f9896
#
_entry.id   08854ee78aeea1fb7ab6a686e25f9896
#
_cell.length_a   1.000
_cell.length_b   1.000
_cell.length_c   1.000
_cell.angle_alpha   90.00
_cell.angle_beta   90.00
_cell.angle_gamma   90.00
#
_symmetry.space_group_name_H-M   'P 1'
#
loop_
_entity.id
_entity.type
_entity.pdbx_description
1 polymer ?
#
loop_
_entity_poly.entity_id
_entity_poly.type
_entity_poly.pdbx_seq_one_letter_code
_entity_poly.pdbx_strand_id
1 'polypeptide(L)'
;VTSMDERIGRSGRPGSPPAVVAKGLTRSGSLGPVFGPVNLRIPFGGLAVIQGFAGSGRTSLLLTLSGRMRPSSGQLSVLGRTKPAAIRAVSAIAGFEGIDSISESVTVRDLITEQIRWDATWYLLIRRAGQRELEQVCAPVFGDRPLPKLTDYVSDLGELDNLLLRIAVANTQVPPLLLIDDLEQVREEHDRALLVEHLAVLGARQTVIASAVNPLPPNSPAHEFHSLPEAEV
;
A
#
# COMPACT_ATOMS: atom_id res chain seq x y z
N VAL A 1 8.46 -27.02 -29.55
CA VAL A 1 8.93 -26.59 -28.21
C VAL A 1 9.32 -25.16 -28.36
N THR A 2 8.39 -24.24 -28.21
CA THR A 2 8.62 -22.80 -28.31
C THR A 2 8.34 -22.18 -26.96
N SER A 3 9.35 -21.54 -26.44
CA SER A 3 9.53 -20.89 -25.18
C SER A 3 8.32 -20.03 -24.76
N MET A 4 7.82 -20.30 -23.54
CA MET A 4 6.70 -19.62 -22.89
C MET A 4 7.23 -18.53 -21.95
N ASP A 5 8.14 -17.68 -22.48
CA ASP A 5 8.91 -16.73 -21.67
C ASP A 5 8.92 -15.29 -22.20
N GLU A 6 7.79 -14.85 -22.78
CA GLU A 6 7.70 -13.48 -23.32
C GLU A 6 6.31 -12.86 -23.12
N ARG A 7 5.91 -12.57 -21.88
CA ARG A 7 4.86 -11.57 -21.59
C ARG A 7 5.13 -10.87 -20.26
N ILE A 8 6.24 -10.16 -20.15
CA ILE A 8 6.43 -9.15 -19.13
C ILE A 8 5.89 -7.84 -19.70
N GLY A 9 4.71 -7.41 -19.19
CA GLY A 9 4.06 -6.16 -19.59
C GLY A 9 4.92 -4.94 -19.25
N ARG A 10 5.36 -4.22 -20.29
CA ARG A 10 6.08 -2.95 -20.17
C ARG A 10 5.09 -1.82 -19.91
N SER A 11 5.18 -1.14 -18.77
CA SER A 11 4.76 0.28 -18.70
C SER A 11 5.40 1.03 -17.51
N GLY A 12 6.74 1.08 -17.48
CA GLY A 12 7.43 2.22 -16.90
C GLY A 12 8.03 3.00 -18.06
N ARG A 13 8.02 4.33 -18.06
CA ARG A 13 8.74 5.11 -19.07
C ARG A 13 10.18 4.60 -19.12
N PRO A 14 10.71 4.18 -20.29
CA PRO A 14 12.09 3.73 -20.40
C PRO A 14 13.01 4.87 -19.94
N GLY A 15 13.81 4.62 -18.88
CA GLY A 15 14.76 5.61 -18.35
C GLY A 15 14.41 6.24 -17.01
N SER A 16 13.22 6.02 -16.44
CA SER A 16 12.93 6.50 -15.07
C SER A 16 13.71 5.68 -14.03
N PRO A 17 14.30 6.34 -13.01
CA PRO A 17 14.95 5.61 -11.93
C PRO A 17 13.92 4.76 -11.18
N PRO A 18 14.29 3.55 -10.72
CA PRO A 18 13.36 2.68 -10.00
C PRO A 18 12.95 3.30 -8.67
N ALA A 19 11.67 3.13 -8.30
CA ALA A 19 11.18 3.50 -6.98
C ALA A 19 11.74 2.57 -5.91
N VAL A 20 11.79 1.25 -6.19
CA VAL A 20 12.32 0.25 -5.27
C VAL A 20 13.35 -0.62 -5.96
N VAL A 21 14.49 -0.84 -5.28
CA VAL A 21 15.49 -1.83 -5.65
C VAL A 21 15.82 -2.63 -4.39
N ALA A 22 15.54 -3.93 -4.41
CA ALA A 22 15.94 -4.88 -3.39
C ALA A 22 16.85 -5.94 -4.02
N LYS A 23 17.94 -6.33 -3.33
CA LYS A 23 18.89 -7.35 -3.78
C LYS A 23 19.17 -8.31 -2.63
N GLY A 24 18.79 -9.57 -2.81
CA GLY A 24 18.99 -10.62 -1.82
C GLY A 24 18.37 -10.26 -0.46
N LEU A 25 17.24 -9.55 -0.45
CA LEU A 25 16.62 -9.06 0.77
C LEU A 25 16.00 -10.22 1.54
N THR A 26 16.40 -10.38 2.81
CA THR A 26 15.87 -11.44 3.68
C THR A 26 15.38 -10.86 5.01
N ARG A 27 14.47 -11.57 5.62
CA ARG A 27 14.09 -11.37 7.02
C ARG A 27 13.95 -12.70 7.73
N SER A 28 14.58 -12.80 8.90
CA SER A 28 14.44 -13.93 9.82
C SER A 28 13.90 -13.45 11.15
N GLY A 29 13.05 -14.22 11.77
CA GLY A 29 12.52 -14.06 13.12
C GLY A 29 13.10 -15.10 14.08
N SER A 30 12.57 -15.14 15.30
CA SER A 30 12.96 -16.13 16.32
C SER A 30 12.59 -17.58 15.93
N LEU A 31 11.58 -17.74 15.07
CA LEU A 31 11.06 -19.04 14.63
C LEU A 31 11.59 -19.45 13.24
N GLY A 32 12.55 -18.75 12.68
CA GLY A 32 13.12 -19.05 11.37
C GLY A 32 12.96 -17.96 10.33
N PRO A 33 13.12 -18.29 9.03
CA PRO A 33 12.97 -17.35 7.94
C PRO A 33 11.52 -16.84 7.84
N VAL A 34 11.36 -15.53 7.60
CA VAL A 34 10.06 -14.87 7.40
C VAL A 34 9.82 -14.64 5.92
N PHE A 35 10.84 -14.12 5.21
CA PHE A 35 10.82 -14.00 3.75
C PHE A 35 12.26 -13.94 3.19
N GLY A 36 12.38 -14.26 1.92
CA GLY A 36 13.58 -14.08 1.11
C GLY A 36 14.44 -15.35 0.94
N PRO A 37 15.51 -15.21 0.12
CA PRO A 37 16.02 -13.97 -0.48
C PRO A 37 15.13 -13.42 -1.60
N VAL A 38 14.84 -12.11 -1.57
CA VAL A 38 13.98 -11.44 -2.54
C VAL A 38 14.78 -10.44 -3.36
N ASN A 39 14.59 -10.48 -4.68
CA ASN A 39 15.11 -9.49 -5.62
C ASN A 39 13.93 -8.78 -6.28
N LEU A 40 13.85 -7.45 -6.11
CA LEU A 40 12.79 -6.62 -6.67
C LEU A 40 13.38 -5.40 -7.38
N ARG A 41 12.75 -5.03 -8.48
CA ARG A 41 13.01 -3.76 -9.15
C ARG A 41 11.67 -3.20 -9.62
N ILE A 42 11.13 -2.25 -8.87
CA ILE A 42 9.83 -1.61 -9.16
C ILE A 42 10.10 -0.21 -9.70
N PRO A 43 9.59 0.15 -10.88
CA PRO A 43 9.74 1.48 -11.47
C PRO A 43 8.99 2.53 -10.66
N PHE A 44 9.28 3.80 -10.90
CA PHE A 44 8.51 4.90 -10.32
C PHE A 44 7.16 5.04 -11.02
N GLY A 45 6.10 5.18 -10.23
CA GLY A 45 4.72 5.28 -10.69
C GLY A 45 4.08 3.91 -10.97
N GLY A 46 2.76 3.92 -11.14
CA GLY A 46 1.96 2.72 -11.38
C GLY A 46 1.64 1.91 -10.12
N LEU A 47 0.93 0.82 -10.33
CA LEU A 47 0.56 -0.16 -9.31
C LEU A 47 1.37 -1.44 -9.54
N ALA A 48 2.19 -1.82 -8.56
CA ALA A 48 2.85 -3.11 -8.48
C ALA A 48 2.15 -4.01 -7.45
N VAL A 49 2.02 -5.30 -7.74
CA VAL A 49 1.40 -6.26 -6.82
C VAL A 49 2.40 -7.35 -6.46
N ILE A 50 2.60 -7.53 -5.16
CA ILE A 50 3.43 -8.59 -4.58
C ILE A 50 2.50 -9.74 -4.19
N GLN A 51 2.62 -10.84 -4.91
CA GLN A 51 1.84 -12.06 -4.69
C GLN A 51 2.62 -13.06 -3.84
N GLY A 52 1.90 -13.82 -3.02
CA GLY A 52 2.45 -14.90 -2.24
C GLY A 52 1.36 -15.56 -1.39
N PHE A 53 1.52 -16.82 -1.03
CA PHE A 53 0.58 -17.54 -0.17
C PHE A 53 0.51 -16.94 1.25
N ALA A 54 -0.52 -17.30 2.00
CA ALA A 54 -0.65 -16.88 3.40
C ALA A 54 0.58 -17.36 4.22
N GLY A 55 1.20 -16.46 4.96
CA GLY A 55 2.43 -16.76 5.70
C GLY A 55 3.74 -16.60 4.92
N SER A 56 3.73 -16.25 3.63
CA SER A 56 4.94 -16.03 2.82
C SER A 56 5.76 -14.78 3.20
N GLY A 57 5.35 -14.04 4.21
CA GLY A 57 6.05 -12.84 4.69
C GLY A 57 5.78 -11.56 3.91
N ARG A 58 4.70 -11.49 3.11
CA ARG A 58 4.29 -10.29 2.33
C ARG A 58 4.21 -9.03 3.18
N THR A 59 3.46 -9.08 4.30
CA THR A 59 3.35 -7.97 5.27
C THR A 59 4.72 -7.52 5.76
N SER A 60 5.59 -8.46 6.15
CA SER A 60 6.94 -8.16 6.61
C SER A 60 7.81 -7.56 5.50
N LEU A 61 7.64 -8.01 4.27
CA LEU A 61 8.32 -7.41 3.12
C LEU A 61 7.84 -5.98 2.90
N LEU A 62 6.53 -5.72 2.85
CA LEU A 62 6.00 -4.36 2.69
C LEU A 62 6.46 -3.43 3.83
N LEU A 63 6.46 -3.89 5.08
CA LEU A 63 7.01 -3.14 6.22
C LEU A 63 8.51 -2.85 6.04
N THR A 64 9.25 -3.79 5.45
CA THR A 64 10.67 -3.58 5.14
C THR A 64 10.84 -2.55 4.03
N LEU A 65 10.08 -2.64 2.94
CA LEU A 65 10.09 -1.68 1.83
C LEU A 65 9.67 -0.28 2.28
N SER A 66 8.82 -0.16 3.29
CA SER A 66 8.40 1.13 3.88
C SER A 66 9.40 1.68 4.92
N GLY A 67 10.50 0.96 5.21
CA GLY A 67 11.48 1.35 6.23
C GLY A 67 11.00 1.20 7.68
N ARG A 68 9.87 0.50 7.90
CA ARG A 68 9.30 0.25 9.24
C ARG A 68 9.84 -1.03 9.87
N MET A 69 10.36 -1.94 9.06
CA MET A 69 11.06 -3.15 9.50
C MET A 69 12.47 -3.17 8.90
N ARG A 70 13.46 -3.62 9.68
CA ARG A 70 14.83 -3.80 9.18
C ARG A 70 14.98 -5.19 8.57
N PRO A 71 15.58 -5.33 7.38
CA PRO A 71 15.94 -6.64 6.86
C PRO A 71 17.02 -7.29 7.72
N SER A 72 17.12 -8.61 7.69
CA SER A 72 18.22 -9.37 8.30
C SER A 72 19.47 -9.36 7.43
N SER A 73 19.30 -9.40 6.09
CA SER A 73 20.39 -9.27 5.13
C SER A 73 19.90 -8.69 3.80
N GLY A 74 20.81 -8.48 2.87
CA GLY A 74 20.55 -7.90 1.55
C GLY A 74 20.62 -6.38 1.53
N GLN A 75 20.27 -5.81 0.39
CA GLN A 75 20.33 -4.37 0.15
C GLN A 75 18.96 -3.85 -0.28
N LEU A 76 18.56 -2.71 0.28
CA LEU A 76 17.33 -2.01 -0.08
C LEU A 76 17.62 -0.56 -0.41
N SER A 77 17.10 -0.11 -1.53
CA SER A 77 17.03 1.30 -1.91
C SER A 77 15.61 1.65 -2.33
N VAL A 78 15.04 2.68 -1.73
CA VAL A 78 13.71 3.22 -2.05
C VAL A 78 13.88 4.69 -2.42
N LEU A 79 13.55 5.03 -3.66
CA LEU A 79 13.73 6.39 -4.20
C LEU A 79 15.15 6.93 -3.94
N GLY A 80 16.16 6.06 -4.10
CA GLY A 80 17.57 6.37 -3.81
C GLY A 80 17.95 6.42 -2.33
N ARG A 81 17.02 6.19 -1.40
CA ARG A 81 17.26 6.19 0.04
C ARG A 81 17.50 4.77 0.56
N THR A 82 18.47 4.62 1.44
CA THR A 82 18.85 3.32 2.04
C THR A 82 18.63 3.29 3.56
N LYS A 83 18.55 4.47 4.21
CA LYS A 83 18.34 4.55 5.66
C LYS A 83 16.84 4.40 5.98
N PRO A 84 16.44 3.54 6.93
CA PRO A 84 15.03 3.30 7.26
C PRO A 84 14.24 4.59 7.56
N ALA A 85 14.79 5.51 8.34
CA ALA A 85 14.14 6.78 8.66
C ALA A 85 13.90 7.64 7.40
N ALA A 86 14.84 7.66 6.45
CA ALA A 86 14.69 8.39 5.20
C ALA A 86 13.66 7.72 4.25
N ILE A 87 13.56 6.39 4.29
CA ILE A 87 12.52 5.64 3.55
C ILE A 87 11.15 5.93 4.15
N ARG A 88 11.00 5.88 5.49
CA ARG A 88 9.72 6.22 6.15
C ARG A 88 9.23 7.62 5.80
N ALA A 89 10.11 8.58 5.69
CA ALA A 89 9.76 9.96 5.37
C ALA A 89 9.14 10.14 3.96
N VAL A 90 9.24 9.13 3.08
CA VAL A 90 8.72 9.17 1.71
C VAL A 90 7.74 8.05 1.43
N SER A 91 7.32 7.32 2.45
CA SER A 91 6.40 6.19 2.33
C SER A 91 5.26 6.25 3.34
N ALA A 92 4.06 5.92 2.89
CA ALA A 92 2.92 5.64 3.75
C ALA A 92 2.48 4.18 3.61
N ILE A 93 1.76 3.70 4.61
CA ILE A 93 1.20 2.35 4.67
C ILE A 93 -0.30 2.43 4.97
N ALA A 94 -1.08 1.52 4.41
CA ALA A 94 -2.50 1.35 4.72
C ALA A 94 -2.89 -0.14 4.63
N GLY A 95 -3.89 -0.56 5.38
CA GLY A 95 -4.39 -1.93 5.37
C GLY A 95 -3.59 -2.90 6.26
N PHE A 96 -2.65 -2.44 7.06
CA PHE A 96 -1.82 -3.32 7.89
C PHE A 96 -2.56 -3.68 9.19
N GLU A 97 -2.99 -4.92 9.29
CA GLU A 97 -3.65 -5.40 10.50
C GLU A 97 -2.78 -5.20 11.74
N GLY A 98 -3.38 -4.69 12.82
CA GLY A 98 -2.69 -4.39 14.08
C GLY A 98 -1.76 -3.17 14.08
N ILE A 99 -1.57 -2.50 12.93
CA ILE A 99 -0.72 -1.30 12.82
C ILE A 99 -1.55 -0.05 12.57
N ASP A 100 -2.43 -0.07 11.59
CA ASP A 100 -3.35 1.02 11.25
C ASP A 100 -4.82 0.66 11.54
N SER A 101 -5.04 -0.28 12.46
CA SER A 101 -6.37 -0.67 12.93
C SER A 101 -7.07 0.50 13.62
N ILE A 102 -8.32 0.75 13.23
CA ILE A 102 -9.15 1.82 13.79
C ILE A 102 -10.10 1.23 14.82
N SER A 103 -10.27 1.89 15.96
CA SER A 103 -11.22 1.45 16.98
C SER A 103 -12.67 1.50 16.44
N GLU A 104 -13.49 0.51 16.83
CA GLU A 104 -14.89 0.41 16.41
C GLU A 104 -15.74 1.63 16.75
N SER A 105 -15.37 2.38 17.79
CA SER A 105 -16.07 3.57 18.26
C SER A 105 -15.69 4.89 17.56
N VAL A 106 -14.78 4.84 16.56
CA VAL A 106 -14.30 6.02 15.86
C VAL A 106 -15.21 6.33 14.67
N THR A 107 -15.68 7.59 14.58
CA THR A 107 -16.42 8.06 13.41
C THR A 107 -15.47 8.50 12.30
N VAL A 108 -15.96 8.51 11.06
CA VAL A 108 -15.23 9.07 9.89
C VAL A 108 -14.74 10.49 10.19
N ARG A 109 -15.57 11.32 10.85
CA ARG A 109 -15.20 12.67 11.28
C ARG A 109 -14.00 12.68 12.22
N ASP A 110 -14.03 11.82 13.24
CA ASP A 110 -12.97 11.79 14.24
C ASP A 110 -11.65 11.33 13.63
N LEU A 111 -11.69 10.31 12.76
CA LEU A 111 -10.52 9.83 12.02
C LEU A 111 -9.89 10.92 11.15
N ILE A 112 -10.70 11.61 10.33
CA ILE A 112 -10.21 12.69 9.47
C ILE A 112 -9.69 13.87 10.31
N THR A 113 -10.38 14.20 11.41
CA THR A 113 -9.95 15.27 12.31
C THR A 113 -8.59 14.95 12.93
N GLU A 114 -8.40 13.70 13.35
CA GLU A 114 -7.13 13.25 13.92
C GLU A 114 -6.00 13.32 12.89
N GLN A 115 -6.24 12.83 11.68
CA GLN A 115 -5.24 12.89 10.61
C GLN A 115 -4.82 14.33 10.29
N ILE A 116 -5.78 15.25 10.16
CA ILE A 116 -5.47 16.67 9.90
C ILE A 116 -4.65 17.27 11.06
N ARG A 117 -4.90 16.86 12.31
CA ARG A 117 -4.10 17.28 13.47
C ARG A 117 -2.66 16.75 13.40
N TRP A 118 -2.47 15.50 12.98
CA TRP A 118 -1.14 14.93 12.79
C TRP A 118 -0.34 15.63 11.67
N ASP A 119 -1.03 16.01 10.60
CA ASP A 119 -0.42 16.70 9.46
C ASP A 119 -0.15 18.20 9.72
N ALA A 120 -0.86 18.79 10.68
CA ALA A 120 -0.75 20.18 11.00
C ALA A 120 0.48 20.50 11.89
N THR A 121 0.94 21.73 11.81
CA THR A 121 1.97 22.22 12.74
C THR A 121 1.38 22.34 14.15
N TRP A 122 2.15 21.96 15.15
CA TRP A 122 1.74 21.78 16.57
C TRP A 122 1.04 22.99 17.22
N TYR A 123 1.21 24.18 16.69
CA TYR A 123 0.57 25.40 17.21
C TYR A 123 -0.76 25.77 16.53
N LEU A 124 -1.23 25.00 15.55
CA LEU A 124 -2.50 25.27 14.88
C LEU A 124 -3.65 24.58 15.65
N LEU A 125 -4.67 25.39 15.99
CA LEU A 125 -5.90 24.88 16.55
C LEU A 125 -6.77 24.30 15.42
N ILE A 126 -6.79 22.98 15.29
CA ILE A 126 -7.60 22.27 14.29
C ILE A 126 -9.02 22.07 14.81
N ARG A 127 -9.99 22.60 14.08
CA ARG A 127 -11.42 22.33 14.31
C ARG A 127 -11.78 20.91 13.86
N ARG A 128 -12.93 20.44 14.32
CA ARG A 128 -13.48 19.15 13.84
C ARG A 128 -13.70 19.21 12.33
N ALA A 129 -13.36 18.12 11.64
CA ALA A 129 -13.52 18.01 10.20
C ALA A 129 -14.99 18.18 9.77
N GLY A 130 -15.20 18.94 8.72
CA GLY A 130 -16.48 19.12 8.04
C GLY A 130 -16.49 18.45 6.66
N GLN A 131 -17.53 18.74 5.88
CA GLN A 131 -17.71 18.16 4.55
C GLN A 131 -16.56 18.49 3.60
N ARG A 132 -16.00 19.68 3.70
CA ARG A 132 -14.87 20.12 2.87
C ARG A 132 -13.61 19.29 3.13
N GLU A 133 -13.30 19.03 4.40
CA GLU A 133 -12.16 18.23 4.80
C GLU A 133 -12.36 16.75 4.39
N LEU A 134 -13.57 16.23 4.52
CA LEU A 134 -13.93 14.91 4.02
C LEU A 134 -13.64 14.79 2.52
N GLU A 135 -14.11 15.73 1.73
CA GLU A 135 -13.90 15.75 0.27
C GLU A 135 -12.40 15.87 -0.07
N GLN A 136 -11.67 16.74 0.60
CA GLN A 136 -10.23 16.91 0.38
C GLN A 136 -9.43 15.64 0.65
N VAL A 137 -9.78 14.89 1.70
CA VAL A 137 -9.08 13.68 2.09
C VAL A 137 -9.52 12.48 1.23
N CYS A 138 -10.83 12.31 1.05
CA CYS A 138 -11.38 11.08 0.48
C CYS A 138 -11.52 11.12 -1.05
N ALA A 139 -11.89 12.24 -1.67
CA ALA A 139 -12.16 12.29 -3.11
C ALA A 139 -10.99 11.82 -3.99
N PRO A 140 -9.71 12.12 -3.67
CA PRO A 140 -8.59 11.62 -4.47
C PRO A 140 -8.47 10.10 -4.53
N VAL A 141 -9.04 9.39 -3.54
CA VAL A 141 -8.97 7.92 -3.42
C VAL A 141 -10.29 7.27 -3.83
N PHE A 142 -11.42 7.85 -3.45
CA PHE A 142 -12.76 7.34 -3.77
C PHE A 142 -13.16 7.60 -5.23
N GLY A 143 -12.57 8.61 -5.91
CA GLY A 143 -12.97 8.97 -7.26
C GLY A 143 -14.45 9.34 -7.33
N ASP A 144 -15.19 8.70 -8.25
CA ASP A 144 -16.63 8.91 -8.42
C ASP A 144 -17.50 8.12 -7.42
N ARG A 145 -16.90 7.31 -6.56
CA ARG A 145 -17.61 6.55 -5.54
C ARG A 145 -18.19 7.48 -4.46
N PRO A 146 -19.41 7.25 -3.97
CA PRO A 146 -19.99 8.04 -2.88
C PRO A 146 -19.08 8.03 -1.65
N LEU A 147 -18.87 9.20 -1.06
CA LEU A 147 -18.10 9.33 0.16
C LEU A 147 -18.92 8.86 1.38
N PRO A 148 -18.30 8.27 2.41
CA PRO A 148 -18.98 7.95 3.66
C PRO A 148 -19.43 9.22 4.36
N LYS A 149 -20.47 9.12 5.20
CA LYS A 149 -20.92 10.27 5.99
C LYS A 149 -19.97 10.49 7.16
N LEU A 150 -19.77 11.74 7.54
CA LEU A 150 -18.95 12.10 8.70
C LEU A 150 -19.42 11.48 10.02
N THR A 151 -20.70 11.11 10.09
CA THR A 151 -21.34 10.49 11.29
C THR A 151 -21.25 8.98 11.30
N ASP A 152 -20.87 8.35 10.21
CA ASP A 152 -20.79 6.89 10.14
C ASP A 152 -19.62 6.42 11.01
N TYR A 153 -19.81 5.30 11.70
CA TYR A 153 -18.71 4.62 12.36
C TYR A 153 -17.84 3.90 11.31
N VAL A 154 -16.54 3.93 11.51
CA VAL A 154 -15.61 3.29 10.57
C VAL A 154 -15.82 1.78 10.51
N SER A 155 -16.24 1.17 11.63
CA SER A 155 -16.59 -0.25 11.73
C SER A 155 -17.83 -0.65 10.92
N ASP A 156 -18.73 0.30 10.67
CA ASP A 156 -19.99 0.04 9.96
C ASP A 156 -19.86 0.17 8.44
N LEU A 157 -18.70 0.65 7.96
CA LEU A 157 -18.42 0.75 6.52
C LEU A 157 -18.21 -0.64 5.92
N GLY A 158 -18.65 -0.82 4.68
CA GLY A 158 -18.29 -2.00 3.90
C GLY A 158 -16.78 -2.16 3.74
N GLU A 159 -16.31 -3.38 3.50
CA GLU A 159 -14.87 -3.71 3.44
C GLU A 159 -14.09 -2.81 2.47
N LEU A 160 -14.66 -2.55 1.29
CA LEU A 160 -14.05 -1.66 0.30
C LEU A 160 -13.96 -0.22 0.81
N ASP A 161 -15.08 0.35 1.33
CA ASP A 161 -15.10 1.74 1.80
C ASP A 161 -14.20 1.95 3.02
N ASN A 162 -14.14 0.96 3.90
CA ASN A 162 -13.22 0.96 5.05
C ASN A 162 -11.76 1.03 4.59
N LEU A 163 -11.36 0.16 3.67
CA LEU A 163 -9.98 0.15 3.17
C LEU A 163 -9.66 1.40 2.36
N LEU A 164 -10.58 1.89 1.51
CA LEU A 164 -10.40 3.15 0.79
C LEU A 164 -10.25 4.34 1.75
N LEU A 165 -11.01 4.38 2.85
CA LEU A 165 -10.88 5.42 3.87
C LEU A 165 -9.51 5.36 4.56
N ARG A 166 -9.01 4.19 4.94
CA ARG A 166 -7.67 4.01 5.51
C ARG A 166 -6.57 4.45 4.53
N ILE A 167 -6.74 4.11 3.25
CA ILE A 167 -5.85 4.57 2.18
C ILE A 167 -5.91 6.09 2.04
N ALA A 168 -7.10 6.70 2.08
CA ALA A 168 -7.27 8.15 1.97
C ALA A 168 -6.56 8.89 3.09
N VAL A 169 -6.71 8.42 4.32
CA VAL A 169 -6.03 8.95 5.50
C VAL A 169 -4.50 8.83 5.38
N ALA A 170 -4.00 7.68 4.95
CA ALA A 170 -2.57 7.47 4.74
C ALA A 170 -2.00 8.31 3.57
N ASN A 171 -2.85 8.72 2.64
CA ASN A 171 -2.48 9.41 1.40
C ASN A 171 -2.61 10.94 1.47
N THR A 172 -2.95 11.53 2.60
CA THR A 172 -3.18 13.00 2.75
C THR A 172 -2.01 13.85 2.27
N GLN A 173 -0.77 13.38 2.46
CA GLN A 173 0.46 14.06 2.03
C GLN A 173 0.96 13.59 0.65
N VAL A 174 0.20 12.77 -0.06
CA VAL A 174 0.57 12.18 -1.37
C VAL A 174 2.02 11.66 -1.36
N PRO A 175 2.33 10.66 -0.51
CA PRO A 175 3.68 10.14 -0.38
C PRO A 175 4.15 9.54 -1.71
N PRO A 176 5.42 9.72 -2.12
CA PRO A 176 5.94 9.12 -3.35
C PRO A 176 5.82 7.60 -3.43
N LEU A 177 5.74 6.91 -2.27
CA LEU A 177 5.51 5.47 -2.16
C LEU A 177 4.37 5.19 -1.19
N LEU A 178 3.32 4.53 -1.67
CA LEU A 178 2.18 4.06 -0.88
C LEU A 178 2.14 2.53 -0.91
N LEU A 179 2.10 1.91 0.27
CA LEU A 179 2.05 0.45 0.39
C LEU A 179 0.75 0.03 1.05
N ILE A 180 0.05 -0.93 0.44
CA ILE A 180 -1.23 -1.45 0.90
C ILE A 180 -1.06 -2.94 1.20
N ASP A 181 -1.36 -3.33 2.43
CA ASP A 181 -1.32 -4.74 2.79
C ASP A 181 -2.71 -5.35 2.70
N ASP A 182 -2.69 -6.47 2.07
CA ASP A 182 -3.69 -7.49 1.85
C ASP A 182 -4.97 -7.03 1.15
N LEU A 183 -4.96 -7.15 -0.20
CA LEU A 183 -6.14 -6.87 -1.01
C LEU A 183 -7.34 -7.80 -0.67
N GLU A 184 -7.08 -8.96 -0.08
CA GLU A 184 -8.10 -9.92 0.34
C GLU A 184 -8.88 -9.48 1.60
N GLN A 185 -8.54 -8.37 2.24
CA GLN A 185 -9.41 -7.72 3.21
C GLN A 185 -10.77 -7.33 2.58
N VAL A 186 -10.78 -7.10 1.27
CA VAL A 186 -11.99 -6.95 0.47
C VAL A 186 -12.34 -8.30 -0.13
N ARG A 187 -13.28 -9.03 0.52
CA ARG A 187 -13.59 -10.43 0.19
C ARG A 187 -14.36 -10.58 -1.11
N GLU A 188 -15.25 -9.64 -1.41
CA GLU A 188 -16.02 -9.69 -2.64
C GLU A 188 -15.13 -9.39 -3.84
N GLU A 189 -15.17 -10.26 -4.86
CA GLU A 189 -14.28 -10.17 -6.03
C GLU A 189 -14.52 -8.89 -6.84
N HIS A 190 -15.80 -8.51 -6.98
CA HIS A 190 -16.17 -7.27 -7.67
C HIS A 190 -15.58 -6.04 -6.96
N ASP A 191 -15.76 -5.94 -5.64
CA ASP A 191 -15.24 -4.83 -4.83
C ASP A 191 -13.71 -4.82 -4.80
N ARG A 192 -13.08 -6.00 -4.80
CA ARG A 192 -11.61 -6.09 -4.91
C ARG A 192 -11.11 -5.63 -6.28
N ALA A 193 -11.84 -5.91 -7.35
CA ALA A 193 -11.51 -5.37 -8.67
C ALA A 193 -11.61 -3.85 -8.69
N LEU A 194 -12.66 -3.26 -8.13
CA LEU A 194 -12.80 -1.80 -7.96
C LEU A 194 -11.65 -1.21 -7.13
N LEU A 195 -11.27 -1.86 -6.03
CA LEU A 195 -10.11 -1.43 -5.23
C LEU A 195 -8.85 -1.33 -6.10
N VAL A 196 -8.57 -2.34 -6.91
CA VAL A 196 -7.41 -2.36 -7.81
C VAL A 196 -7.46 -1.21 -8.83
N GLU A 197 -8.64 -0.89 -9.35
CA GLU A 197 -8.83 0.27 -10.23
C GLU A 197 -8.50 1.59 -9.51
N HIS A 198 -9.01 1.80 -8.30
CA HIS A 198 -8.68 2.98 -7.49
C HIS A 198 -7.18 3.09 -7.20
N LEU A 199 -6.52 1.97 -6.88
CA LEU A 199 -5.07 1.95 -6.65
C LEU A 199 -4.28 2.27 -7.91
N ALA A 200 -4.72 1.81 -9.07
CA ALA A 200 -4.08 2.13 -10.35
C ALA A 200 -4.21 3.63 -10.69
N VAL A 201 -5.35 4.26 -10.38
CA VAL A 201 -5.53 5.71 -10.54
C VAL A 201 -4.55 6.48 -9.65
N LEU A 202 -4.36 6.06 -8.39
CA LEU A 202 -3.34 6.64 -7.50
C LEU A 202 -1.94 6.44 -8.06
N GLY A 203 -1.68 5.30 -8.69
CA GLY A 203 -0.42 4.98 -9.35
C GLY A 203 0.00 5.96 -10.46
N ALA A 204 -0.93 6.72 -11.03
CA ALA A 204 -0.60 7.76 -12.01
C ALA A 204 0.24 8.92 -11.42
N ARG A 205 0.20 9.12 -10.12
CA ARG A 205 0.86 10.25 -9.41
C ARG A 205 1.98 9.82 -8.48
N GLN A 206 1.98 8.56 -8.03
CA GLN A 206 2.90 8.00 -7.05
C GLN A 206 3.14 6.52 -7.35
N THR A 207 4.09 5.89 -6.68
CA THR A 207 4.24 4.43 -6.76
C THR A 207 3.34 3.79 -5.72
N VAL A 208 2.48 2.87 -6.15
CA VAL A 208 1.62 2.07 -5.28
C VAL A 208 2.10 0.62 -5.31
N ILE A 209 2.30 0.02 -4.14
CA ILE A 209 2.63 -1.39 -4.01
C ILE A 209 1.57 -2.04 -3.12
N ALA A 210 0.88 -3.03 -3.64
CA ALA A 210 -0.10 -3.81 -2.89
C ALA A 210 0.36 -5.25 -2.70
N SER A 211 -0.13 -5.93 -1.66
CA SER A 211 0.04 -7.37 -1.51
C SER A 211 -1.26 -8.13 -1.79
N ALA A 212 -1.14 -9.32 -2.36
CA ALA A 212 -2.26 -10.20 -2.63
C ALA A 212 -1.89 -11.67 -2.41
N VAL A 213 -2.86 -12.49 -1.96
CA VAL A 213 -2.73 -13.94 -1.91
C VAL A 213 -3.01 -14.53 -3.28
N ASN A 214 -4.13 -14.12 -3.87
CA ASN A 214 -4.62 -14.65 -5.12
C ASN A 214 -4.10 -13.86 -6.32
N PRO A 215 -3.90 -14.51 -7.46
CA PRO A 215 -3.60 -13.79 -8.71
C PRO A 215 -4.72 -12.82 -9.05
N LEU A 216 -4.34 -11.62 -9.46
CA LEU A 216 -5.31 -10.69 -10.02
C LEU A 216 -5.74 -11.13 -11.43
N PRO A 217 -6.95 -10.75 -11.88
CA PRO A 217 -7.42 -11.03 -13.23
C PRO A 217 -6.41 -10.56 -14.30
N PRO A 218 -6.28 -11.27 -15.45
CA PRO A 218 -5.31 -10.92 -16.50
C PRO A 218 -5.45 -9.51 -17.06
N ASN A 219 -6.65 -8.92 -16.98
CA ASN A 219 -6.95 -7.56 -17.45
C ASN A 219 -6.84 -6.51 -16.34
N SER A 220 -6.28 -6.87 -15.19
CA SER A 220 -6.08 -5.93 -14.08
C SER A 220 -5.17 -4.77 -14.52
N PRO A 221 -5.46 -3.53 -14.10
CA PRO A 221 -4.64 -2.37 -14.42
C PRO A 221 -3.31 -2.32 -13.65
N ALA A 222 -2.95 -3.37 -12.90
CA ALA A 222 -1.63 -3.47 -12.28
C ALA A 222 -0.54 -3.62 -13.35
N HIS A 223 0.54 -2.86 -13.19
CA HIS A 223 1.62 -2.81 -14.19
C HIS A 223 2.72 -3.85 -13.96
N GLU A 224 2.88 -4.34 -12.74
CA GLU A 224 3.91 -5.31 -12.38
C GLU A 224 3.41 -6.31 -11.37
N PHE A 225 3.81 -7.57 -11.53
CA PHE A 225 3.52 -8.67 -10.62
C PHE A 225 4.85 -9.29 -10.17
N HIS A 226 5.01 -9.42 -8.86
CA HIS A 226 6.17 -10.05 -8.26
C HIS A 226 5.68 -11.19 -7.36
N SER A 227 6.07 -12.42 -7.67
CA SER A 227 5.77 -13.58 -6.83
C SER A 227 6.86 -13.75 -5.77
N LEU A 228 6.46 -13.92 -4.51
CA LEU A 228 7.38 -14.35 -3.48
C LEU A 228 7.64 -15.86 -3.62
N PRO A 229 8.91 -16.29 -3.62
CA PRO A 229 9.23 -17.70 -3.55
C PRO A 229 8.72 -18.30 -2.22
N GLU A 230 8.41 -19.57 -2.23
CA GLU A 230 8.22 -20.31 -0.99
C GLU A 230 9.50 -20.20 -0.14
N ALA A 231 9.32 -19.91 1.15
CA ALA A 231 10.46 -19.94 2.05
C ALA A 231 10.95 -21.41 2.11
N GLU A 232 12.16 -21.66 1.64
CA GLU A 232 12.80 -22.95 1.84
C GLU A 232 12.96 -23.17 3.34
N VAL A 233 12.30 -24.23 3.84
CA VAL A 233 12.30 -24.66 5.24
C VAL A 233 13.61 -25.36 5.57
#